data_3abfb21872b9277efa003ba6600e7fcd
#
_entry.id   3abfb21872b9277efa003ba6600e7fcd
#
_cell.length_a   1.000
_cell.length_b   1.000
_cell.length_c   1.000
_cell.angle_alpha   90.00
_cell.angle_beta   90.00
_cell.angle_gamma   90.00
#
_symmetry.space_group_name_H-M   'P 1'
#
loop_
_entity.id
_entity.type
_entity.pdbx_description
1 polymer ?
#
loop_
_entity_poly.entity_id
_entity_poly.type
_entity_poly.pdbx_seq_one_letter_code
_entity_poly.pdbx_strand_id
1 'polypeptide(L)'
;DIPYLCNRIKNLCGEDEIKRLSPWKNVSSRSVFKMGRSHQLYDIQGVAHLDYFDLYRKFTYTAQESYRLDHIAFVELGEKKSGNPYETFRDWYTKDFQSFLEYNIQDVELVDRLEDKMKLIELCLTMAYDAKVNYMDVLGSTKYWDILIYNYLNNKKIVIPQKEKKEKPEKFEGAYVKEPQVGMHKWVMSFDLNSLYPHLIMQYNISTETLYSQEKVKDMSVDKLLDKKVDTSILKGVTLTPNGALFKTNKRG
;
A
#
# COMPACT_ATOMS: atom_id res chain seq x y z
N ASP A 1 -9.84 3.40 17.77
CA ASP A 1 -10.14 4.43 18.77
C ASP A 1 -11.08 5.52 18.21
N ILE A 2 -10.75 6.18 17.09
CA ILE A 2 -11.56 7.27 16.51
C ILE A 2 -13.03 6.89 16.27
N PRO A 3 -13.36 5.74 15.65
CA PRO A 3 -14.76 5.35 15.48
C PRO A 3 -15.50 5.18 16.79
N TYR A 4 -14.85 4.60 17.81
CA TYR A 4 -15.44 4.47 19.14
C TYR A 4 -15.71 5.86 19.76
N LEU A 5 -14.74 6.76 19.72
CA LEU A 5 -14.85 8.11 20.25
C LEU A 5 -16.01 8.86 19.58
N CYS A 6 -16.05 8.86 18.26
CA CYS A 6 -17.12 9.53 17.49
C CYS A 6 -18.50 8.96 17.82
N ASN A 7 -18.62 7.63 17.86
CA ASN A 7 -19.89 6.98 18.22
C ASN A 7 -20.29 7.27 19.69
N ARG A 8 -19.32 7.32 20.60
CA ARG A 8 -19.57 7.65 22.01
C ARG A 8 -20.06 9.08 22.18
N ILE A 9 -19.42 10.07 21.52
CA ILE A 9 -19.86 11.45 21.52
C ILE A 9 -21.27 11.57 20.95
N LYS A 10 -21.53 10.92 19.81
CA LYS A 10 -22.86 10.90 19.18
C LYS A 10 -23.95 10.40 20.13
N ASN A 11 -23.68 9.30 20.84
CA ASN A 11 -24.65 8.68 21.73
C ASN A 11 -24.88 9.44 23.03
N LEU A 12 -23.87 10.14 23.56
CA LEU A 12 -23.98 10.82 24.85
C LEU A 12 -24.29 12.30 24.71
N CYS A 13 -23.76 12.95 23.68
CA CYS A 13 -23.81 14.42 23.55
C CYS A 13 -24.65 14.88 22.37
N GLY A 14 -24.93 13.98 21.42
CA GLY A 14 -25.67 14.28 20.20
C GLY A 14 -24.81 14.32 18.95
N GLU A 15 -25.46 14.22 17.78
CA GLU A 15 -24.78 14.08 16.49
C GLU A 15 -23.96 15.32 16.10
N ASP A 16 -24.43 16.50 16.45
CA ASP A 16 -23.74 17.75 16.12
C ASP A 16 -22.46 17.97 16.91
N GLU A 17 -22.35 17.40 18.11
CA GLU A 17 -21.17 17.57 18.97
C GLU A 17 -19.91 16.89 18.39
N ILE A 18 -20.06 15.90 17.51
CA ILE A 18 -18.92 15.30 16.78
C ILE A 18 -18.19 16.35 15.95
N LYS A 19 -18.91 17.33 15.42
CA LYS A 19 -18.32 18.40 14.59
C LYS A 19 -17.29 19.22 15.34
N ARG A 20 -17.35 19.25 16.69
CA ARG A 20 -16.35 19.95 17.53
C ARG A 20 -14.97 19.32 17.52
N LEU A 21 -14.84 18.07 17.06
CA LEU A 21 -13.54 17.44 16.83
C LEU A 21 -12.78 18.09 15.68
N SER A 22 -13.48 18.74 14.75
CA SER A 22 -12.87 19.46 13.63
C SER A 22 -12.78 20.95 13.92
N PRO A 23 -11.62 21.60 13.69
CA PRO A 23 -11.49 23.05 13.80
C PRO A 23 -12.42 23.78 12.82
N TRP A 24 -12.80 23.13 11.73
CA TRP A 24 -13.72 23.68 10.74
C TRP A 24 -15.16 23.16 10.89
N LYS A 25 -15.45 22.47 11.98
CA LYS A 25 -16.77 21.87 12.27
C LYS A 25 -17.27 20.94 11.15
N ASN A 26 -16.35 20.27 10.47
CA ASN A 26 -16.66 19.35 9.40
C ASN A 26 -16.08 17.97 9.69
N VAL A 27 -16.98 17.02 9.93
CA VAL A 27 -16.66 15.61 10.17
C VAL A 27 -17.57 14.78 9.28
N SER A 28 -16.99 13.98 8.41
CA SER A 28 -17.71 13.04 7.56
C SER A 28 -17.37 11.59 7.92
N SER A 29 -18.27 10.68 7.60
CA SER A 29 -18.02 9.25 7.79
C SER A 29 -18.24 8.49 6.50
N ARG A 30 -17.45 7.44 6.29
CA ARG A 30 -17.59 6.52 5.16
C ARG A 30 -17.38 5.08 5.60
N SER A 31 -18.12 4.18 5.01
CA SER A 31 -17.89 2.75 5.19
C SER A 31 -16.89 2.23 4.17
N VAL A 32 -15.89 1.51 4.66
CA VAL A 32 -14.88 0.86 3.82
C VAL A 32 -14.89 -0.63 4.12
N PHE A 33 -14.99 -1.43 3.07
CA PHE A 33 -14.88 -2.88 3.20
C PHE A 33 -13.40 -3.29 3.12
N LYS A 34 -12.86 -3.81 4.23
CA LYS A 34 -11.46 -4.25 4.33
C LYS A 34 -11.40 -5.57 5.09
N MET A 35 -10.65 -6.53 4.56
CA MET A 35 -10.46 -7.86 5.18
C MET A 35 -11.77 -8.59 5.50
N GLY A 36 -12.74 -8.57 4.59
CA GLY A 36 -14.02 -9.28 4.77
C GLY A 36 -14.99 -8.61 5.74
N ARG A 37 -14.68 -7.41 6.26
CA ARG A 37 -15.53 -6.68 7.23
C ARG A 37 -15.74 -5.24 6.78
N SER A 38 -16.91 -4.69 7.11
CA SER A 38 -17.20 -3.27 6.94
C SER A 38 -16.64 -2.49 8.13
N HIS A 39 -15.82 -1.48 7.83
CA HIS A 39 -15.26 -0.57 8.82
C HIS A 39 -15.79 0.84 8.57
N GLN A 40 -16.25 1.50 9.62
CA GLN A 40 -16.62 2.90 9.56
C GLN A 40 -15.38 3.76 9.84
N LEU A 41 -15.03 4.59 8.88
CA LEU A 41 -13.95 5.57 9.02
C LEU A 41 -14.56 6.96 9.17
N TYR A 42 -13.96 7.77 10.02
CA TYR A 42 -14.29 9.18 10.20
C TYR A 42 -13.19 10.04 9.62
N ASP A 43 -13.57 11.02 8.82
CA ASP A 43 -12.70 12.04 8.27
C ASP A 43 -12.97 13.35 9.02
N ILE A 44 -12.03 13.72 9.89
CA ILE A 44 -12.10 14.92 10.72
C ILE A 44 -11.29 15.99 10.01
N GLN A 45 -11.96 16.87 9.29
CA GLN A 45 -11.28 17.88 8.48
C GLN A 45 -10.48 18.86 9.35
N GLY A 46 -9.24 19.12 8.92
CA GLY A 46 -8.28 19.94 9.65
C GLY A 46 -7.50 19.21 10.73
N VAL A 47 -7.77 17.92 10.95
CA VAL A 47 -7.00 17.06 11.87
C VAL A 47 -6.45 15.87 11.10
N ALA A 48 -5.14 15.81 10.94
CA ALA A 48 -4.47 14.63 10.42
C ALA A 48 -4.27 13.62 11.58
N HIS A 49 -4.66 12.39 11.35
CA HIS A 49 -4.39 11.29 12.29
C HIS A 49 -3.60 10.20 11.59
N LEU A 50 -2.56 9.73 12.25
CA LEU A 50 -1.70 8.65 11.77
C LEU A 50 -1.84 7.48 12.74
N ASP A 51 -2.25 6.32 12.22
CA ASP A 51 -2.25 5.09 13.00
C ASP A 51 -0.84 4.47 12.94
N TYR A 52 -0.24 4.25 14.09
CA TYR A 52 1.12 3.70 14.16
C TYR A 52 1.21 2.29 13.57
N PHE A 53 0.13 1.52 13.64
CA PHE A 53 0.00 0.24 12.96
C PHE A 53 0.14 0.36 11.44
N ASP A 54 -0.50 1.37 10.84
CA ASP A 54 -0.42 1.59 9.39
C ASP A 54 0.97 2.11 8.99
N LEU A 55 1.59 2.98 9.82
CA LEU A 55 2.97 3.44 9.63
C LEU A 55 3.96 2.28 9.69
N TYR A 56 3.87 1.44 10.71
CA TYR A 56 4.74 0.29 10.86
C TYR A 56 4.64 -0.66 9.67
N ARG A 57 3.43 -1.01 9.25
CA ARG A 57 3.22 -1.88 8.09
C ARG A 57 3.69 -1.27 6.77
N LYS A 58 3.62 0.04 6.64
CA LYS A 58 4.02 0.74 5.41
C LYS A 58 5.53 0.84 5.26
N PHE A 59 6.23 1.13 6.35
CA PHE A 59 7.63 1.50 6.31
C PHE A 59 8.59 0.40 6.81
N THR A 60 8.09 -0.74 7.28
CA THR A 60 8.91 -1.91 7.58
C THR A 60 8.84 -2.92 6.44
N TYR A 61 10.01 -3.45 6.05
CA TYR A 61 10.12 -4.38 4.93
C TYR A 61 9.89 -5.84 5.32
N THR A 62 10.07 -6.15 6.61
CA THR A 62 9.93 -7.51 7.11
C THR A 62 8.50 -7.76 7.55
N ALA A 63 7.86 -8.75 6.94
CA ALA A 63 6.54 -9.19 7.39
C ALA A 63 6.63 -9.82 8.78
N GLN A 64 5.72 -9.46 9.67
CA GLN A 64 5.64 -9.98 11.02
C GLN A 64 4.55 -11.06 11.13
N GLU A 65 4.75 -12.04 12.01
CA GLU A 65 3.75 -13.07 12.29
C GLU A 65 2.48 -12.46 12.90
N SER A 66 2.64 -11.41 13.68
CA SER A 66 1.55 -10.65 14.28
C SER A 66 1.87 -9.16 14.32
N TYR A 67 0.88 -8.33 14.05
CA TYR A 67 0.98 -6.87 14.16
C TYR A 67 0.31 -6.32 15.44
N ARG A 68 0.08 -7.17 16.44
CA ARG A 68 -0.38 -6.71 17.75
C ARG A 68 0.74 -5.95 18.46
N LEU A 69 0.38 -4.92 19.22
CA LEU A 69 1.35 -4.09 19.93
C LEU A 69 2.29 -4.90 20.81
N ASP A 70 1.79 -5.92 21.49
CA ASP A 70 2.61 -6.82 22.33
C ASP A 70 3.70 -7.51 21.53
N HIS A 71 3.37 -8.06 20.36
CA HIS A 71 4.34 -8.73 19.50
C HIS A 71 5.36 -7.76 18.93
N ILE A 72 4.90 -6.62 18.42
CA ILE A 72 5.79 -5.61 17.82
C ILE A 72 6.71 -5.00 18.87
N ALA A 73 6.20 -4.69 20.07
CA ALA A 73 7.01 -4.20 21.16
C ALA A 73 8.08 -5.22 21.58
N PHE A 74 7.74 -6.52 21.59
CA PHE A 74 8.73 -7.56 21.86
C PHE A 74 9.80 -7.66 20.77
N VAL A 75 9.42 -7.65 19.51
CA VAL A 75 10.35 -7.73 18.38
C VAL A 75 11.27 -6.50 18.32
N GLU A 76 10.70 -5.31 18.51
CA GLU A 76 11.45 -4.07 18.34
C GLU A 76 12.15 -3.59 19.63
N LEU A 77 11.51 -3.70 20.79
CA LEU A 77 12.02 -3.18 22.06
C LEU A 77 12.53 -4.27 22.99
N GLY A 78 12.19 -5.54 22.74
CA GLY A 78 12.48 -6.65 23.67
C GLY A 78 11.50 -6.71 24.87
N GLU A 79 10.41 -5.96 24.82
CA GLU A 79 9.47 -5.80 25.92
C GLU A 79 8.11 -6.39 25.58
N LYS A 80 7.46 -6.93 26.62
CA LYS A 80 6.10 -7.46 26.50
C LYS A 80 5.13 -6.64 27.34
N LYS A 81 3.89 -6.62 26.91
CA LYS A 81 2.79 -6.05 27.69
C LYS A 81 2.49 -6.90 28.91
N SER A 82 1.97 -6.27 29.94
CA SER A 82 1.37 -6.99 31.08
C SER A 82 0.15 -7.77 30.60
N GLY A 83 0.02 -9.03 31.02
CA GLY A 83 -1.15 -9.83 30.70
C GLY A 83 -2.40 -9.31 31.40
N ASN A 84 -3.58 -9.58 30.82
CA ASN A 84 -4.86 -9.34 31.50
C ASN A 84 -5.00 -10.38 32.65
N PRO A 85 -5.04 -9.97 33.92
CA PRO A 85 -5.21 -10.90 35.06
C PRO A 85 -6.66 -11.37 35.26
N TYR A 86 -7.62 -10.84 34.50
CA TYR A 86 -9.04 -11.13 34.58
C TYR A 86 -9.58 -11.78 33.30
N GLU A 87 -10.71 -12.46 33.37
CA GLU A 87 -11.31 -13.09 32.19
C GLU A 87 -11.77 -12.08 31.13
N THR A 88 -12.28 -10.93 31.56
CA THR A 88 -12.73 -9.87 30.67
C THR A 88 -12.14 -8.51 31.05
N PHE A 89 -12.01 -7.61 30.05
CA PHE A 89 -11.63 -6.22 30.32
C PHE A 89 -12.64 -5.47 31.19
N ARG A 90 -13.92 -5.87 31.13
CA ARG A 90 -14.97 -5.29 31.98
C ARG A 90 -14.77 -5.67 33.44
N ASP A 91 -14.42 -6.93 33.71
CA ASP A 91 -14.10 -7.37 35.06
C ASP A 91 -12.90 -6.64 35.60
N TRP A 92 -11.86 -6.49 34.79
CA TRP A 92 -10.66 -5.74 35.17
C TRP A 92 -11.00 -4.29 35.52
N TYR A 93 -11.67 -3.59 34.61
CA TYR A 93 -12.09 -2.21 34.83
C TYR A 93 -12.96 -2.01 36.08
N THR A 94 -13.84 -2.97 36.41
CA THR A 94 -14.74 -2.85 37.57
C THR A 94 -14.14 -3.28 38.88
N LYS A 95 -13.22 -4.24 38.86
CA LYS A 95 -12.65 -4.85 40.08
C LYS A 95 -11.32 -4.21 40.50
N ASP A 96 -10.52 -3.77 39.52
CA ASP A 96 -9.20 -3.20 39.74
C ASP A 96 -8.89 -2.11 38.71
N PHE A 97 -9.52 -0.97 38.92
CA PHE A 97 -9.43 0.17 38.01
C PHE A 97 -8.02 0.75 37.91
N GLN A 98 -7.27 0.74 39.02
CA GLN A 98 -5.90 1.29 39.03
C GLN A 98 -4.98 0.47 38.13
N SER A 99 -4.96 -0.84 38.27
CA SER A 99 -4.15 -1.72 37.44
C SER A 99 -4.59 -1.66 35.95
N PHE A 100 -5.89 -1.49 35.69
CA PHE A 100 -6.38 -1.26 34.34
C PHE A 100 -5.88 0.06 33.71
N LEU A 101 -5.76 1.13 34.50
CA LEU A 101 -5.16 2.39 34.05
C LEU A 101 -3.66 2.23 33.76
N GLU A 102 -2.93 1.55 34.61
CA GLU A 102 -1.50 1.28 34.43
C GLU A 102 -1.24 0.49 33.16
N TYR A 103 -2.06 -0.50 32.87
CA TYR A 103 -2.02 -1.22 31.61
C TYR A 103 -2.24 -0.29 30.38
N ASN A 104 -3.19 0.62 30.47
CA ASN A 104 -3.47 1.55 29.39
C ASN A 104 -2.32 2.57 29.21
N ILE A 105 -1.71 3.02 30.30
CA ILE A 105 -0.52 3.90 30.26
C ILE A 105 0.63 3.16 29.59
N GLN A 106 0.89 1.90 29.97
CA GLN A 106 1.92 1.08 29.33
C GLN A 106 1.72 0.95 27.82
N ASP A 107 0.47 0.80 27.36
CA ASP A 107 0.16 0.74 25.92
C ASP A 107 0.59 2.02 25.18
N VAL A 108 0.36 3.18 25.79
CA VAL A 108 0.76 4.47 25.22
C VAL A 108 2.29 4.63 25.23
N GLU A 109 2.94 4.29 26.36
CA GLU A 109 4.40 4.37 26.50
C GLU A 109 5.12 3.44 25.51
N LEU A 110 4.60 2.26 25.24
CA LEU A 110 5.17 1.36 24.24
C LEU A 110 5.14 1.95 22.84
N VAL A 111 4.05 2.63 22.46
CA VAL A 111 3.97 3.30 21.15
C VAL A 111 4.95 4.47 21.07
N ASP A 112 5.07 5.25 22.12
CA ASP A 112 6.02 6.37 22.21
C ASP A 112 7.47 5.87 22.06
N ARG A 113 7.82 4.81 22.76
CA ARG A 113 9.16 4.18 22.68
C ARG A 113 9.44 3.52 21.33
N LEU A 114 8.41 2.97 20.68
CA LEU A 114 8.54 2.50 19.31
C LEU A 114 8.84 3.66 18.36
N GLU A 115 8.17 4.80 18.52
CA GLU A 115 8.46 5.99 17.72
C GLU A 115 9.86 6.54 18.01
N ASP A 116 10.27 6.56 19.27
CA ASP A 116 11.64 6.98 19.64
C ASP A 116 12.72 6.17 18.95
N LYS A 117 12.50 4.85 18.80
CA LYS A 117 13.41 3.95 18.11
C LYS A 117 13.32 4.04 16.61
N MET A 118 12.11 4.03 16.06
CA MET A 118 11.88 3.80 14.63
C MET A 118 11.71 5.09 13.82
N LYS A 119 11.30 6.19 14.46
CA LYS A 119 11.11 7.51 13.82
C LYS A 119 10.18 7.49 12.60
N LEU A 120 9.12 6.68 12.65
CA LEU A 120 8.20 6.51 11.53
C LEU A 120 7.29 7.72 11.30
N ILE A 121 6.93 8.44 12.36
CA ILE A 121 6.19 9.70 12.25
C ILE A 121 7.08 10.75 11.61
N GLU A 122 8.33 10.88 12.05
CA GLU A 122 9.29 11.81 11.47
C GLU A 122 9.53 11.51 9.98
N LEU A 123 9.68 10.25 9.62
CA LEU A 123 9.79 9.81 8.22
C LEU A 123 8.55 10.22 7.42
N CYS A 124 7.35 9.95 7.95
CA CYS A 124 6.09 10.31 7.30
C CYS A 124 5.97 11.82 7.08
N LEU A 125 6.33 12.63 8.09
CA LEU A 125 6.30 14.08 8.00
C LEU A 125 7.29 14.60 6.97
N THR A 126 8.51 14.06 6.94
CA THR A 126 9.54 14.42 5.96
C THR A 126 9.06 14.13 4.53
N MET A 127 8.53 12.93 4.31
CA MET A 127 7.98 12.55 3.00
C MET A 127 6.82 13.46 2.59
N ALA A 128 5.90 13.76 3.51
CA ALA A 128 4.77 14.65 3.23
C ALA A 128 5.23 16.06 2.83
N TYR A 129 6.23 16.57 3.53
CA TYR A 129 6.81 17.89 3.26
C TYR A 129 7.49 17.93 1.88
N ASP A 130 8.31 16.94 1.56
CA ASP A 130 9.01 16.87 0.28
C ASP A 130 8.05 16.76 -0.90
N ALA A 131 7.03 15.92 -0.78
CA ALA A 131 6.01 15.74 -1.81
C ALA A 131 4.95 16.84 -1.83
N LYS A 132 4.84 17.67 -0.78
CA LYS A 132 3.77 18.67 -0.58
C LYS A 132 2.39 18.04 -0.56
N VAL A 133 2.23 16.96 0.19
CA VAL A 133 0.97 16.24 0.42
C VAL A 133 0.56 16.29 1.88
N ASN A 134 -0.67 15.93 2.19
CA ASN A 134 -1.08 15.74 3.58
C ASN A 134 -0.41 14.49 4.17
N TYR A 135 -0.18 14.49 5.48
CA TYR A 135 0.47 13.37 6.19
C TYR A 135 -0.21 12.03 5.93
N MET A 136 -1.53 12.00 5.94
CA MET A 136 -2.30 10.78 5.66
C MET A 136 -2.14 10.27 4.22
N ASP A 137 -1.84 11.15 3.28
CA ASP A 137 -1.67 10.79 1.86
C ASP A 137 -0.38 10.01 1.59
N VAL A 138 0.61 10.14 2.49
CA VAL A 138 1.88 9.40 2.42
C VAL A 138 1.66 7.89 2.55
N LEU A 139 0.64 7.47 3.30
CA LEU A 139 0.26 6.06 3.41
C LEU A 139 -0.27 5.49 2.09
N GLY A 140 -0.79 6.33 1.21
CA GLY A 140 -1.27 5.96 -0.12
C GLY A 140 -0.21 6.22 -1.21
N SER A 141 0.34 5.16 -1.82
CA SER A 141 1.39 5.31 -2.84
C SER A 141 0.94 6.11 -4.07
N THR A 142 -0.28 5.93 -4.55
CA THR A 142 -0.76 6.55 -5.80
C THR A 142 -0.80 8.07 -5.69
N LYS A 143 -1.42 8.62 -4.65
CA LYS A 143 -1.57 10.06 -4.48
C LYS A 143 -0.22 10.74 -4.23
N TYR A 144 0.64 10.09 -3.45
CA TYR A 144 1.99 10.57 -3.19
C TYR A 144 2.80 10.74 -4.51
N TRP A 145 2.82 9.72 -5.35
CA TRP A 145 3.50 9.77 -6.63
C TRP A 145 2.85 10.74 -7.62
N ASP A 146 1.53 10.79 -7.68
CA ASP A 146 0.81 11.74 -8.54
C ASP A 146 1.24 13.18 -8.25
N ILE A 147 1.36 13.57 -6.98
CA ILE A 147 1.75 14.92 -6.59
C ILE A 147 3.25 15.18 -6.82
N LEU A 148 4.13 14.21 -6.54
CA LEU A 148 5.55 14.34 -6.86
C LEU A 148 5.77 14.60 -8.35
N ILE A 149 5.14 13.81 -9.20
CA ILE A 149 5.22 13.95 -10.66
C ILE A 149 4.62 15.29 -11.09
N TYR A 150 3.48 15.68 -10.52
CA TYR A 150 2.86 16.98 -10.77
C TYR A 150 3.83 18.13 -10.46
N ASN A 151 4.43 18.13 -9.27
CA ASN A 151 5.37 19.18 -8.88
C ASN A 151 6.60 19.23 -9.79
N TYR A 152 7.13 18.06 -10.15
CA TYR A 152 8.26 17.96 -11.08
C TYR A 152 7.92 18.53 -12.46
N LEU A 153 6.78 18.18 -13.04
CA LEU A 153 6.35 18.67 -14.35
C LEU A 153 5.99 20.15 -14.30
N ASN A 154 5.33 20.61 -13.25
CA ASN A 154 5.00 22.01 -13.05
C ASN A 154 6.26 22.89 -12.98
N ASN A 155 7.31 22.44 -12.28
CA ASN A 155 8.60 23.14 -12.25
C ASN A 155 9.24 23.23 -13.64
N LYS A 156 8.98 22.27 -14.51
CA LYS A 156 9.40 22.29 -15.92
C LYS A 156 8.45 23.03 -16.84
N LYS A 157 7.37 23.65 -16.31
CA LYS A 157 6.31 24.33 -17.08
C LYS A 157 5.60 23.40 -18.07
N ILE A 158 5.49 22.12 -17.76
CA ILE A 158 4.78 21.11 -18.54
C ILE A 158 3.38 20.95 -17.95
N VAL A 159 2.37 21.18 -18.76
CA VAL A 159 0.97 21.00 -18.38
C VAL A 159 0.60 19.52 -18.46
N ILE A 160 0.03 18.99 -17.36
CA ILE A 160 -0.50 17.63 -17.33
C ILE A 160 -1.90 17.64 -17.91
N PRO A 161 -2.22 16.79 -18.91
CA PRO A 161 -3.55 16.70 -19.48
C PRO A 161 -4.55 16.20 -18.42
N GLN A 162 -5.76 16.69 -18.53
CA GLN A 162 -6.87 16.28 -17.67
C GLN A 162 -7.14 14.78 -17.84
N LYS A 163 -7.32 14.05 -16.73
CA LYS A 163 -7.70 12.63 -16.79
C LYS A 163 -9.09 12.50 -17.41
N GLU A 164 -9.16 11.95 -18.60
CA GLU A 164 -10.44 11.53 -19.17
C GLU A 164 -10.98 10.33 -18.40
N LYS A 165 -12.25 10.38 -18.02
CA LYS A 165 -12.97 9.22 -17.49
C LYS A 165 -13.27 8.27 -18.66
N LYS A 166 -12.30 7.44 -19.02
CA LYS A 166 -12.55 6.32 -19.94
C LYS A 166 -13.16 5.17 -19.14
N GLU A 167 -14.21 4.56 -19.69
CA GLU A 167 -14.66 3.25 -19.20
C GLU A 167 -13.44 2.31 -19.22
N LYS A 168 -13.28 1.52 -18.17
CA LYS A 168 -12.17 0.57 -18.13
C LYS A 168 -12.32 -0.37 -19.32
N PRO A 169 -11.33 -0.44 -20.21
CA PRO A 169 -11.34 -1.45 -21.24
C PRO A 169 -11.37 -2.84 -20.59
N GLU A 170 -11.70 -3.84 -21.38
CA GLU A 170 -11.74 -5.25 -20.96
C GLU A 170 -10.61 -5.63 -20.02
N LYS A 171 -10.88 -6.57 -19.12
CA LYS A 171 -9.87 -7.04 -18.16
C LYS A 171 -8.61 -7.47 -18.89
N PHE A 172 -7.49 -6.91 -18.53
CA PHE A 172 -6.20 -7.41 -19.01
C PHE A 172 -5.99 -8.84 -18.50
N GLU A 173 -5.53 -9.70 -19.40
CA GLU A 173 -5.08 -11.02 -19.01
C GLU A 173 -3.89 -10.90 -18.05
N GLY A 174 -3.97 -11.57 -16.92
CA GLY A 174 -2.90 -11.56 -15.91
C GLY A 174 -1.68 -12.36 -16.36
N ALA A 175 -0.66 -12.41 -15.51
CA ALA A 175 0.49 -13.27 -15.74
C ALA A 175 0.08 -14.76 -15.78
N TYR A 176 0.73 -15.55 -16.63
CA TYR A 176 0.54 -17.00 -16.68
C TYR A 176 0.96 -17.61 -15.34
N VAL A 177 0.06 -18.37 -14.75
CA VAL A 177 0.32 -19.18 -13.57
C VAL A 177 0.07 -20.62 -13.93
N LYS A 178 1.11 -21.44 -13.85
CA LYS A 178 0.99 -22.87 -14.10
C LYS A 178 0.24 -23.54 -12.95
N GLU A 179 -0.76 -24.36 -13.28
CA GLU A 179 -1.48 -25.16 -12.29
C GLU A 179 -0.51 -26.05 -11.49
N PRO A 180 -0.59 -26.04 -10.15
CA PRO A 180 0.28 -26.84 -9.32
C PRO A 180 -0.04 -28.33 -9.49
N GLN A 181 0.99 -29.14 -9.58
CA GLN A 181 0.84 -30.59 -9.49
C GLN A 181 0.71 -30.98 -8.01
N VAL A 182 -0.50 -31.31 -7.58
CA VAL A 182 -0.79 -31.66 -6.19
C VAL A 182 -0.17 -33.03 -5.87
N GLY A 183 0.62 -33.09 -4.79
CA GLY A 183 1.25 -34.31 -4.33
C GLY A 183 2.51 -34.07 -3.50
N MET A 184 3.11 -35.16 -3.06
CA MET A 184 4.40 -35.14 -2.38
C MET A 184 5.53 -35.23 -3.40
N HIS A 185 6.39 -34.24 -3.46
CA HIS A 185 7.52 -34.17 -4.38
C HIS A 185 8.84 -34.31 -3.62
N LYS A 186 9.76 -35.11 -4.14
CA LYS A 186 11.13 -35.25 -3.60
C LYS A 186 12.06 -34.34 -4.40
N TRP A 187 13.13 -33.87 -3.75
CA TRP A 187 14.17 -33.07 -4.40
C TRP A 187 13.64 -31.77 -5.02
N VAL A 188 12.81 -31.03 -4.27
CA VAL A 188 12.26 -29.76 -4.71
C VAL A 188 13.31 -28.66 -4.56
N MET A 189 13.59 -27.93 -5.66
CA MET A 189 14.39 -26.71 -5.65
C MET A 189 13.50 -25.54 -6.05
N SER A 190 13.54 -24.46 -5.28
CA SER A 190 12.82 -23.23 -5.59
C SER A 190 13.79 -22.16 -6.08
N PHE A 191 13.46 -21.55 -7.21
CA PHE A 191 14.21 -20.43 -7.77
C PHE A 191 13.30 -19.22 -7.91
N ASP A 192 13.84 -18.05 -7.58
CA ASP A 192 13.18 -16.77 -7.80
C ASP A 192 14.06 -15.87 -8.68
N LEU A 193 13.45 -15.23 -9.67
CA LEU A 193 14.13 -14.30 -10.57
C LEU A 193 14.05 -12.90 -9.97
N ASN A 194 15.15 -12.44 -9.41
CA ASN A 194 15.22 -11.11 -8.83
C ASN A 194 14.87 -10.03 -9.87
N SER A 195 13.93 -9.15 -9.51
CA SER A 195 13.50 -8.02 -10.35
C SER A 195 13.07 -8.42 -11.77
N LEU A 196 12.35 -9.52 -11.92
CA LEU A 196 11.96 -10.08 -13.23
C LEU A 196 11.34 -9.03 -14.16
N TYR A 197 10.32 -8.29 -13.70
CA TYR A 197 9.64 -7.30 -14.54
C TYR A 197 10.55 -6.14 -14.98
N PRO A 198 11.33 -5.49 -14.11
CA PRO A 198 12.30 -4.50 -14.54
C PRO A 198 13.30 -5.01 -15.59
N HIS A 199 13.81 -6.23 -15.42
CA HIS A 199 14.74 -6.80 -16.37
C HIS A 199 14.10 -7.10 -17.73
N LEU A 200 12.86 -7.58 -17.77
CA LEU A 200 12.13 -7.77 -19.02
C LEU A 200 11.82 -6.45 -19.72
N ILE A 201 11.45 -5.41 -18.96
CA ILE A 201 11.23 -4.06 -19.50
C ILE A 201 12.52 -3.54 -20.17
N MET A 202 13.67 -3.71 -19.51
CA MET A 202 14.96 -3.32 -20.07
C MET A 202 15.35 -4.19 -21.28
N GLN A 203 15.18 -5.49 -21.19
CA GLN A 203 15.56 -6.44 -22.26
C GLN A 203 14.80 -6.20 -23.55
N TYR A 204 13.50 -5.97 -23.45
CA TYR A 204 12.63 -5.74 -24.62
C TYR A 204 12.46 -4.25 -24.94
N ASN A 205 13.09 -3.36 -24.17
CA ASN A 205 12.97 -1.91 -24.31
C ASN A 205 11.51 -1.43 -24.28
N ILE A 206 10.73 -1.96 -23.33
CA ILE A 206 9.30 -1.73 -23.21
C ILE A 206 9.05 -0.34 -22.64
N SER A 207 8.50 0.56 -23.46
CA SER A 207 8.08 1.90 -23.05
C SER A 207 7.00 2.40 -24.01
N THR A 208 6.16 3.31 -23.54
CA THR A 208 5.18 4.01 -24.40
C THR A 208 5.85 4.76 -25.54
N GLU A 209 7.06 5.25 -25.34
CA GLU A 209 7.84 6.02 -26.32
C GLU A 209 8.52 5.13 -27.36
N THR A 210 8.76 3.88 -27.06
CA THR A 210 9.40 2.90 -27.95
C THR A 210 8.42 2.00 -28.65
N LEU A 211 7.15 2.01 -28.25
CA LEU A 211 6.10 1.24 -28.91
C LEU A 211 6.06 1.58 -30.40
N TYR A 212 6.28 0.56 -31.24
CA TYR A 212 6.38 0.72 -32.68
C TYR A 212 5.01 0.86 -33.35
N SER A 213 4.04 0.01 -32.94
CA SER A 213 2.68 0.01 -33.45
C SER A 213 1.72 -0.46 -32.36
N GLN A 214 0.48 0.02 -32.38
CA GLN A 214 -0.60 -0.51 -31.55
C GLN A 214 -1.12 -1.86 -32.06
N GLU A 215 -0.86 -2.17 -33.33
CA GLU A 215 -1.19 -3.47 -33.90
C GLU A 215 -0.16 -4.50 -33.47
N LYS A 216 -0.64 -5.58 -32.90
CA LYS A 216 0.16 -6.74 -32.51
C LYS A 216 0.36 -7.64 -33.71
N VAL A 217 1.51 -8.34 -33.75
CA VAL A 217 1.71 -9.43 -34.70
C VAL A 217 0.68 -10.53 -34.37
N LYS A 218 -0.16 -10.87 -35.33
CA LYS A 218 -1.22 -11.86 -35.18
C LYS A 218 -0.61 -13.25 -34.96
N ASP A 219 -1.35 -14.10 -34.25
CA ASP A 219 -0.97 -15.51 -34.00
C ASP A 219 0.34 -15.72 -33.25
N MET A 220 0.77 -14.75 -32.45
CA MET A 220 1.92 -14.91 -31.56
C MET A 220 1.55 -15.69 -30.32
N SER A 221 2.40 -16.63 -29.92
CA SER A 221 2.35 -17.30 -28.64
C SER A 221 3.76 -17.58 -28.13
N VAL A 222 3.88 -17.74 -26.80
CA VAL A 222 5.15 -18.09 -26.15
C VAL A 222 5.72 -19.39 -26.75
N ASP A 223 4.88 -20.38 -27.00
CA ASP A 223 5.30 -21.70 -27.55
C ASP A 223 5.89 -21.53 -28.96
N LYS A 224 5.27 -20.70 -29.81
CA LYS A 224 5.79 -20.44 -31.16
C LYS A 224 7.17 -19.76 -31.14
N LEU A 225 7.42 -18.90 -30.16
CA LEU A 225 8.73 -18.27 -29.97
C LEU A 225 9.78 -19.27 -29.48
N LEU A 226 9.42 -20.09 -28.51
CA LEU A 226 10.30 -21.14 -27.97
C LEU A 226 10.68 -22.18 -29.05
N ASP A 227 9.72 -22.57 -29.87
CA ASP A 227 9.92 -23.50 -31.00
C ASP A 227 10.66 -22.83 -32.18
N LYS A 228 11.06 -21.55 -32.10
CA LYS A 228 11.68 -20.80 -33.20
C LYS A 228 10.87 -20.80 -34.49
N LYS A 229 9.57 -20.92 -34.40
CA LYS A 229 8.65 -20.91 -35.56
C LYS A 229 8.34 -19.50 -36.08
N VAL A 230 8.86 -18.48 -35.41
CA VAL A 230 8.68 -17.08 -35.79
C VAL A 230 9.95 -16.58 -36.44
N ASP A 231 9.85 -16.16 -37.69
CA ASP A 231 10.95 -15.51 -38.38
C ASP A 231 11.15 -14.08 -37.85
N THR A 232 12.16 -13.88 -37.03
CA THR A 232 12.55 -12.60 -36.46
C THR A 232 13.54 -11.85 -37.36
N SER A 233 14.03 -12.43 -38.44
CA SER A 233 15.02 -11.83 -39.33
C SER A 233 14.52 -10.58 -40.07
N ILE A 234 13.21 -10.47 -40.22
CA ILE A 234 12.53 -9.36 -40.88
C ILE A 234 12.42 -8.12 -39.98
N LEU A 235 12.63 -8.28 -38.67
CA LEU A 235 12.40 -7.26 -37.65
C LEU A 235 13.67 -6.42 -37.41
N LYS A 236 14.13 -5.69 -38.43
CA LYS A 236 15.27 -4.77 -38.23
C LYS A 236 14.86 -3.53 -37.40
N GLY A 237 15.58 -3.27 -36.32
CA GLY A 237 15.38 -2.09 -35.49
C GLY A 237 14.19 -2.14 -34.51
N VAL A 238 13.59 -3.33 -34.33
CA VAL A 238 12.52 -3.56 -33.33
C VAL A 238 12.75 -4.86 -32.57
N THR A 239 12.27 -4.89 -31.34
CA THR A 239 12.19 -6.09 -30.50
C THR A 239 10.76 -6.56 -30.46
N LEU A 240 10.55 -7.87 -30.62
CA LEU A 240 9.26 -8.52 -30.56
C LEU A 240 9.06 -9.15 -29.17
N THR A 241 7.95 -8.84 -28.52
CA THR A 241 7.56 -9.45 -27.26
C THR A 241 6.67 -10.67 -27.45
N PRO A 242 6.59 -11.59 -26.46
CA PRO A 242 5.80 -12.82 -26.59
C PRO A 242 4.30 -12.61 -26.88
N ASN A 243 3.75 -11.46 -26.52
CA ASN A 243 2.35 -11.11 -26.83
C ASN A 243 2.16 -10.44 -28.18
N GLY A 244 3.21 -10.40 -29.01
CA GLY A 244 3.16 -9.84 -30.37
C GLY A 244 3.39 -8.33 -30.46
N ALA A 245 3.67 -7.63 -29.35
CA ALA A 245 3.97 -6.19 -29.40
C ALA A 245 5.41 -5.95 -29.88
N LEU A 246 5.59 -4.86 -30.62
CA LEU A 246 6.88 -4.45 -31.20
C LEU A 246 7.38 -3.16 -30.54
N PHE A 247 8.64 -3.15 -30.12
CA PHE A 247 9.30 -2.00 -29.52
C PHE A 247 10.55 -1.61 -30.30
N LYS A 248 10.76 -0.31 -30.54
CA LYS A 248 11.92 0.24 -31.23
C LYS A 248 13.20 0.00 -30.42
N THR A 249 14.30 -0.32 -31.11
CA THR A 249 15.62 -0.52 -30.48
C THR A 249 16.57 0.67 -30.70
N ASN A 250 16.21 1.60 -31.58
CA ASN A 250 17.01 2.77 -31.92
C ASN A 250 16.89 3.93 -30.92
N LYS A 251 15.98 3.83 -29.97
CA LYS A 251 15.74 4.79 -28.90
C LYS A 251 15.61 4.03 -27.60
N ARG A 252 16.21 4.52 -26.53
CA ARG A 252 16.04 3.98 -25.18
C ARG A 252 14.70 4.46 -24.60
N GLY A 253 13.92 3.53 -24.07
CA GLY A 253 12.66 3.80 -23.37
C GLY A 253 12.86 4.14 -21.90
#